data_415ec4195b1364fa5521227a447c99b5
#
_entry.id   415ec4195b1364fa5521227a447c99b5
#
_cell.length_a   1.000
_cell.length_b   1.000
_cell.length_c   1.000
_cell.angle_alpha   90.00
_cell.angle_beta   90.00
_cell.angle_gamma   90.00
#
_symmetry.space_group_name_H-M   'P 1'
#
loop_
_entity.id
_entity.type
_entity.pdbx_description
1 polymer ?
#
loop_
_entity_poly.entity_id
_entity_poly.type
_entity_poly.pdbx_seq_one_letter_code
_entity_poly.pdbx_strand_id
1 'polypeptide(L)'
;EDESRGIGKLILPEIWYQKMQSADLMIIKVSMEERLENIYLEYVKKPQENHISYEKIKYSIQNSLQNIKNRLGLLNYGLINDKIELAFLRGKKQLHKDWIHSLLINYYDPMYNYQLGKKKIRCIMEGGRDTIMNFLKNEF
;
A
#
# COMPACT_ATOMS: atom_id res chain seq x y z
N GLU A 1 -5.35 -1.81 7.60
CA GLU A 1 -5.39 -0.38 7.32
C GLU A 1 -4.33 0.39 8.08
N ASP A 2 -3.98 1.49 7.51
CA ASP A 2 -3.02 2.42 8.07
C ASP A 2 -3.68 3.21 9.22
N GLU A 3 -3.06 3.23 10.39
CA GLU A 3 -3.48 4.08 11.51
C GLU A 3 -3.06 5.55 11.33
N SER A 4 -3.01 6.05 10.11
CA SER A 4 -2.73 7.45 9.83
C SER A 4 -3.94 8.33 10.14
N ARG A 5 -3.69 9.54 10.65
CA ARG A 5 -4.74 10.55 10.79
C ARG A 5 -5.30 10.99 9.43
N GLY A 6 -4.47 10.98 8.39
CA GLY A 6 -4.83 11.32 7.02
C GLY A 6 -4.88 10.11 6.11
N ILE A 7 -6.01 9.88 5.43
CA ILE A 7 -6.21 8.84 4.44
C ILE A 7 -6.52 9.52 3.11
N GLY A 8 -5.49 9.72 2.30
CA GLY A 8 -5.61 10.53 1.08
C GLY A 8 -6.01 11.97 1.38
N LYS A 9 -7.21 12.37 0.93
CA LYS A 9 -7.78 13.71 1.19
C LYS A 9 -8.63 13.78 2.45
N LEU A 10 -8.89 12.66 3.10
CA LEU A 10 -9.71 12.57 4.30
C LEU A 10 -8.82 12.71 5.53
N ILE A 11 -9.30 13.45 6.53
CA ILE A 11 -8.65 13.61 7.83
C ILE A 11 -9.61 13.08 8.89
N LEU A 12 -9.14 12.11 9.70
CA LEU A 12 -9.93 11.61 10.81
C LEU A 12 -10.14 12.69 11.89
N PRO A 13 -11.34 12.80 12.47
CA PRO A 13 -11.58 13.64 13.62
C PRO A 13 -10.61 13.30 14.76
N GLU A 14 -10.14 14.32 15.48
CA GLU A 14 -9.14 14.18 16.55
C GLU A 14 -9.53 13.12 17.60
N ILE A 15 -10.80 13.12 18.04
CA ILE A 15 -11.30 12.17 19.04
C ILE A 15 -11.18 10.71 18.55
N TRP A 16 -11.45 10.45 17.28
CA TRP A 16 -11.32 9.11 16.69
C TRP A 16 -9.86 8.71 16.57
N TYR A 17 -9.01 9.62 16.14
CA TYR A 17 -7.59 9.39 16.03
C TYR A 17 -6.96 9.04 17.39
N GLN A 18 -7.32 9.77 18.47
CA GLN A 18 -6.86 9.50 19.82
C GLN A 18 -7.32 8.12 20.32
N LYS A 19 -8.59 7.73 20.05
CA LYS A 19 -9.09 6.38 20.37
C LYS A 19 -8.32 5.30 19.62
N MET A 20 -8.04 5.50 18.34
CA MET A 20 -7.23 4.55 17.56
C MET A 20 -5.80 4.38 18.12
N GLN A 21 -5.19 5.46 18.63
CA GLN A 21 -3.83 5.41 19.18
C GLN A 21 -3.74 4.60 20.48
N SER A 22 -4.83 4.49 21.24
CA SER A 22 -4.90 3.73 22.50
C SER A 22 -5.54 2.34 22.36
N ALA A 23 -6.14 2.03 21.22
CA ALA A 23 -6.82 0.77 20.98
C ALA A 23 -5.84 -0.40 20.78
N ASP A 24 -6.29 -1.60 21.06
CA ASP A 24 -5.58 -2.83 20.71
C ASP A 24 -5.37 -2.94 19.21
N LEU A 25 -4.22 -3.51 18.83
CA LEU A 25 -3.80 -3.64 17.44
C LEU A 25 -3.87 -5.10 17.00
N MET A 26 -4.50 -5.36 15.89
CA MET A 26 -4.42 -6.65 15.18
C MET A 26 -3.69 -6.46 13.85
N ILE A 27 -2.69 -7.29 13.58
CA ILE A 27 -1.87 -7.21 12.37
C ILE A 27 -2.25 -8.34 11.42
N ILE A 28 -2.84 -7.97 10.29
CA ILE A 28 -3.16 -8.92 9.22
C ILE A 28 -1.94 -9.11 8.33
N LYS A 29 -1.42 -10.33 8.26
CA LYS A 29 -0.34 -10.71 7.35
C LYS A 29 -0.91 -11.13 6.01
N VAL A 30 -0.42 -10.50 4.96
CA VAL A 30 -0.78 -10.78 3.57
C VAL A 30 0.50 -11.12 2.80
N SER A 31 0.46 -12.16 1.97
CA SER A 31 1.61 -12.56 1.15
C SER A 31 2.00 -11.45 0.15
N MET A 32 3.27 -11.41 -0.25
CA MET A 32 3.72 -10.45 -1.25
C MET A 32 2.94 -10.61 -2.56
N GLU A 33 2.71 -11.84 -2.99
CA GLU A 33 1.96 -12.11 -4.23
C GLU A 33 0.52 -11.57 -4.18
N GLU A 34 -0.18 -11.78 -3.07
CA GLU A 34 -1.53 -11.23 -2.88
C GLU A 34 -1.52 -9.69 -2.84
N ARG A 35 -0.51 -9.10 -2.22
CA ARG A 35 -0.34 -7.64 -2.18
C ARG A 35 -0.12 -7.07 -3.59
N LEU A 36 0.76 -7.70 -4.38
CA LEU A 36 1.03 -7.30 -5.76
C LEU A 36 -0.23 -7.40 -6.63
N GLU A 37 -0.98 -8.48 -6.47
CA GLU A 37 -2.22 -8.69 -7.19
C GLU A 37 -3.26 -7.61 -6.84
N ASN A 38 -3.48 -7.37 -5.55
CA ASN A 38 -4.46 -6.38 -5.08
C ASN A 38 -4.12 -4.97 -5.55
N ILE A 39 -2.84 -4.57 -5.48
CA ILE A 39 -2.41 -3.25 -5.93
C ILE A 39 -2.55 -3.13 -7.45
N TYR A 40 -2.16 -4.15 -8.22
CA TYR A 40 -2.35 -4.15 -9.67
C TYR A 40 -3.84 -4.00 -10.04
N LEU A 41 -4.71 -4.77 -9.39
CA LEU A 41 -6.16 -4.70 -9.63
C LEU A 41 -6.70 -3.30 -9.31
N GLU A 42 -6.33 -2.73 -8.17
CA GLU A 42 -6.86 -1.45 -7.70
C GLU A 42 -6.37 -0.26 -8.54
N TYR A 43 -5.08 -0.20 -8.84
CA TYR A 43 -4.47 0.99 -9.45
C TYR A 43 -4.33 0.93 -10.97
N VAL A 44 -4.38 -0.27 -11.56
CA VAL A 44 -4.22 -0.44 -13.01
C VAL A 44 -5.49 -1.02 -13.64
N LYS A 45 -5.97 -2.15 -13.14
CA LYS A 45 -7.05 -2.90 -13.80
C LYS A 45 -8.42 -2.25 -13.64
N LYS A 46 -8.85 -1.97 -12.41
CA LYS A 46 -10.15 -1.29 -12.14
C LYS A 46 -10.30 0.07 -12.84
N PRO A 47 -9.27 0.96 -12.84
CA PRO A 47 -9.38 2.20 -13.60
C PRO A 47 -9.61 1.97 -15.10
N GLN A 48 -8.97 0.95 -15.70
CA GLN A 48 -9.24 0.58 -17.10
C GLN A 48 -10.68 0.09 -17.30
N GLU A 49 -11.17 -0.76 -16.42
CA GLU A 49 -12.57 -1.25 -16.45
C GLU A 49 -13.58 -0.10 -16.30
N ASN A 50 -13.20 0.96 -15.58
CA ASN A 50 -13.97 2.20 -15.45
C ASN A 50 -13.70 3.20 -16.60
N HIS A 51 -13.21 2.73 -17.74
CA HIS A 51 -12.96 3.53 -18.95
C HIS A 51 -11.96 4.69 -18.80
N ILE A 52 -11.08 4.65 -17.79
CA ILE A 52 -9.96 5.60 -17.68
C ILE A 52 -8.86 5.18 -18.68
N SER A 53 -8.42 6.11 -19.51
CA SER A 53 -7.38 5.80 -20.50
C SER A 53 -6.06 5.39 -19.84
N TYR A 54 -5.35 4.48 -20.51
CA TYR A 54 -4.08 3.93 -20.02
C TYR A 54 -3.03 5.02 -19.74
N GLU A 55 -3.03 6.06 -20.57
CA GLU A 55 -2.15 7.22 -20.37
C GLU A 55 -2.48 8.02 -19.11
N LYS A 56 -3.78 8.24 -18.83
CA LYS A 56 -4.21 8.92 -17.60
C LYS A 56 -3.84 8.13 -16.35
N ILE A 57 -3.97 6.81 -16.41
CA ILE A 57 -3.56 5.92 -15.32
C ILE A 57 -2.06 6.04 -15.08
N LYS A 58 -1.25 5.92 -16.14
CA LYS A 58 0.21 6.10 -16.08
C LYS A 58 0.59 7.43 -15.46
N TYR A 59 0.03 8.51 -15.99
CA TYR A 59 0.29 9.87 -15.47
C TYR A 59 -0.01 10.00 -13.97
N SER A 60 -1.14 9.47 -13.54
CA SER A 60 -1.54 9.51 -12.12
C SER A 60 -0.53 8.77 -11.23
N ILE A 61 -0.07 7.59 -11.65
CA ILE A 61 0.93 6.79 -10.94
C ILE A 61 2.28 7.53 -10.89
N GLN A 62 2.73 8.08 -12.02
CA GLN A 62 3.99 8.82 -12.08
C GLN A 62 3.96 10.10 -11.26
N ASN A 63 2.83 10.81 -11.24
CA ASN A 63 2.65 11.98 -10.40
C ASN A 63 2.70 11.61 -8.90
N SER A 64 2.11 10.50 -8.52
CA SER A 64 2.20 9.98 -7.14
C SER A 64 3.64 9.59 -6.78
N LEU A 65 4.36 8.95 -7.71
CA LEU A 65 5.78 8.63 -7.53
C LEU A 65 6.64 9.89 -7.36
N GLN A 66 6.35 10.94 -8.14
CA GLN A 66 7.04 12.24 -8.03
C GLN A 66 6.89 12.86 -6.64
N ASN A 67 5.73 12.72 -6.00
CA ASN A 67 5.47 13.28 -4.67
C ASN A 67 6.34 12.63 -3.58
N ILE A 68 6.80 11.41 -3.77
CA ILE A 68 7.65 10.69 -2.83
C ILE A 68 9.13 10.66 -3.23
N LYS A 69 9.50 11.28 -4.35
CA LYS A 69 10.83 11.24 -4.94
C LYS A 69 11.97 11.50 -3.95
N ASN A 70 11.83 12.54 -3.12
CA ASN A 70 12.87 12.92 -2.16
C ASN A 70 13.07 11.86 -1.07
N ARG A 71 12.00 11.17 -0.66
CA ARG A 71 12.06 10.10 0.37
C ARG A 71 12.53 8.78 -0.22
N LEU A 72 12.17 8.50 -1.47
CA LEU A 72 12.57 7.30 -2.19
C LEU A 72 14.04 7.34 -2.62
N GLY A 73 14.58 8.53 -2.85
CA GLY A 73 15.90 8.78 -3.42
C GLY A 73 15.91 8.73 -4.94
N LEU A 74 16.83 9.50 -5.55
CA LEU A 74 16.87 9.70 -7.00
C LEU A 74 17.10 8.41 -7.78
N LEU A 75 17.95 7.52 -7.28
CA LEU A 75 18.26 6.26 -7.95
C LEU A 75 17.02 5.34 -8.01
N ASN A 76 16.39 5.08 -6.88
CA ASN A 76 15.18 4.23 -6.83
C ASN A 76 14.02 4.86 -7.60
N TYR A 77 13.88 6.19 -7.53
CA TYR A 77 12.89 6.92 -8.32
C TYR A 77 13.07 6.67 -9.81
N GLY A 78 14.28 6.81 -10.34
CA GLY A 78 14.59 6.57 -11.75
C GLY A 78 14.28 5.12 -12.16
N LEU A 79 14.80 4.15 -11.41
CA LEU A 79 14.59 2.73 -11.69
C LEU A 79 13.11 2.33 -11.68
N ILE A 80 12.32 2.85 -10.75
CA ILE A 80 10.89 2.54 -10.66
C ILE A 80 10.13 3.24 -11.79
N ASN A 81 10.47 4.48 -12.10
CA ASN A 81 9.84 5.20 -13.21
C ASN A 81 10.09 4.49 -14.55
N ASP A 82 11.29 4.00 -14.82
CA ASP A 82 11.61 3.23 -16.04
C ASP A 82 10.80 1.93 -16.11
N LYS A 83 10.62 1.23 -14.99
CA LYS A 83 9.77 0.04 -14.92
C LYS A 83 8.30 0.38 -15.18
N ILE A 84 7.79 1.51 -14.70
CA ILE A 84 6.43 1.99 -14.99
C ILE A 84 6.29 2.25 -16.47
N GLU A 85 7.22 2.98 -17.10
CA GLU A 85 7.20 3.25 -18.54
C GLU A 85 7.15 1.94 -19.35
N LEU A 86 8.02 0.99 -19.03
CA LEU A 86 8.05 -0.30 -19.70
C LEU A 86 6.76 -1.09 -19.53
N ALA A 87 6.19 -1.09 -18.34
CA ALA A 87 4.95 -1.81 -18.03
C ALA A 87 3.77 -1.26 -18.84
N PHE A 88 3.64 0.06 -18.91
CA PHE A 88 2.58 0.71 -19.69
C PHE A 88 2.80 0.58 -21.21
N LEU A 89 4.06 0.60 -21.66
CA LEU A 89 4.40 0.38 -23.08
C LEU A 89 4.06 -1.05 -23.54
N ARG A 90 4.32 -2.05 -22.71
CA ARG A 90 4.13 -3.47 -23.06
C ARG A 90 2.77 -4.02 -22.67
N GLY A 91 2.05 -3.38 -21.76
CA GLY A 91 0.73 -3.81 -21.27
C GLY A 91 0.71 -5.17 -20.56
N LYS A 92 1.85 -5.65 -20.07
CA LYS A 92 1.97 -6.96 -19.42
C LYS A 92 1.78 -6.85 -17.92
N LYS A 93 0.86 -7.61 -17.35
CA LYS A 93 0.57 -7.67 -15.92
C LYS A 93 1.83 -7.88 -15.07
N GLN A 94 2.72 -8.78 -15.48
CA GLN A 94 3.94 -9.06 -14.74
C GLN A 94 4.84 -7.83 -14.61
N LEU A 95 4.98 -7.02 -15.66
CA LEU A 95 5.76 -5.79 -15.61
C LEU A 95 5.15 -4.75 -14.65
N HIS A 96 3.82 -4.73 -14.53
CA HIS A 96 3.16 -3.92 -13.51
C HIS A 96 3.49 -4.42 -12.10
N LYS A 97 3.48 -5.72 -11.86
CA LYS A 97 3.89 -6.28 -10.56
C LYS A 97 5.35 -5.97 -10.22
N ASP A 98 6.24 -5.87 -11.22
CA ASP A 98 7.66 -5.59 -11.01
C ASP A 98 7.93 -4.18 -10.47
N TRP A 99 7.25 -3.14 -10.98
CA TRP A 99 7.40 -1.80 -10.41
C TRP A 99 6.68 -1.67 -9.05
N ILE A 100 5.52 -2.32 -8.88
CA ILE A 100 4.79 -2.37 -7.61
C ILE A 100 5.67 -3.01 -6.53
N HIS A 101 6.28 -4.15 -6.83
CA HIS A 101 7.20 -4.84 -5.92
C HIS A 101 8.38 -3.93 -5.51
N SER A 102 9.01 -3.29 -6.51
CA SER A 102 10.12 -2.36 -6.24
C SER A 102 9.71 -1.20 -5.34
N LEU A 103 8.50 -0.66 -5.51
CA LEU A 103 7.97 0.42 -4.68
C LEU A 103 7.66 -0.05 -3.26
N LEU A 104 7.11 -1.25 -3.10
CA LEU A 104 6.84 -1.84 -1.80
C LEU A 104 8.13 -2.03 -1.00
N ILE A 105 9.12 -2.72 -1.53
CA ILE A 105 10.34 -3.06 -0.79
C ILE A 105 11.28 -1.87 -0.52
N ASN A 106 11.29 -0.87 -1.42
CA ASN A 106 12.19 0.27 -1.27
C ASN A 106 11.58 1.48 -0.55
N TYR A 107 10.26 1.53 -0.40
CA TYR A 107 9.59 2.67 0.21
C TYR A 107 8.55 2.28 1.26
N TYR A 108 7.49 1.56 0.87
CA TYR A 108 6.35 1.33 1.75
C TYR A 108 6.67 0.37 2.90
N ASP A 109 7.30 -0.77 2.63
CA ASP A 109 7.58 -1.78 3.66
C ASP A 109 8.54 -1.27 4.73
N PRO A 110 9.65 -0.59 4.42
CA PRO A 110 10.50 0.02 5.43
C PRO A 110 9.75 1.04 6.29
N MET A 111 8.90 1.87 5.67
CA MET A 111 8.12 2.88 6.38
C MET A 111 7.10 2.25 7.33
N TYR A 112 6.32 1.28 6.85
CA TYR A 112 5.31 0.58 7.66
C TYR A 112 5.94 -0.26 8.76
N ASN A 113 7.03 -0.98 8.49
CA ASN A 113 7.74 -1.78 9.50
C ASN A 113 8.29 -0.90 10.63
N TYR A 114 8.80 0.28 10.32
CA TYR A 114 9.24 1.24 11.33
C TYR A 114 8.06 1.72 12.21
N GLN A 115 6.92 2.04 11.61
CA GLN A 115 5.73 2.46 12.34
C GLN A 115 5.14 1.33 13.19
N LEU A 116 5.01 0.13 12.63
CA LEU A 116 4.54 -1.05 13.34
C LEU A 116 5.45 -1.42 14.52
N GLY A 117 6.76 -1.28 14.36
CA GLY A 117 7.71 -1.51 15.45
C GLY A 117 7.42 -0.66 16.69
N LYS A 118 7.03 0.60 16.50
CA LYS A 118 6.63 1.50 17.61
C LYS A 118 5.30 1.13 18.26
N LYS A 119 4.40 0.46 17.52
CA LYS A 119 3.05 0.11 17.95
C LYS A 119 2.93 -1.33 18.46
N LYS A 120 3.99 -2.12 18.34
CA LYS A 120 3.98 -3.57 18.61
C LYS A 120 3.54 -3.93 20.03
N ILE A 121 3.76 -3.04 20.99
CA ILE A 121 3.32 -3.23 22.38
C ILE A 121 1.80 -3.36 22.53
N ARG A 122 1.03 -2.82 21.59
CA ARG A 122 -0.45 -2.91 21.57
C ARG A 122 -0.97 -4.09 20.74
N CYS A 123 -0.07 -4.86 20.11
CA CYS A 123 -0.48 -5.97 19.25
C CYS A 123 -0.96 -7.14 20.08
N ILE A 124 -2.25 -7.43 19.99
CA ILE A 124 -2.91 -8.56 20.68
C ILE A 124 -3.00 -9.80 19.79
N MET A 125 -2.97 -9.62 18.46
CA MET A 125 -3.07 -10.73 17.51
C MET A 125 -2.35 -10.39 16.20
N GLU A 126 -1.66 -11.39 15.64
CA GLU A 126 -0.99 -11.29 14.34
C GLU A 126 -1.22 -12.57 13.54
N GLY A 127 -1.63 -12.45 12.29
CA GLY A 127 -1.88 -13.62 11.44
C GLY A 127 -2.56 -13.32 10.13
N GLY A 128 -2.89 -14.36 9.39
CA GLY A 128 -3.67 -14.24 8.15
C GLY A 128 -5.13 -13.84 8.44
N ARG A 129 -5.88 -13.53 7.39
CA ARG A 129 -7.28 -13.08 7.51
C ARG A 129 -8.15 -14.05 8.28
N ASP A 130 -8.06 -15.35 7.98
CA ASP A 130 -8.87 -16.37 8.66
C ASP A 130 -8.53 -16.48 10.14
N THR A 131 -7.25 -16.38 10.49
CA THR A 131 -6.78 -16.38 11.86
C THR A 131 -7.36 -15.22 12.65
N ILE A 132 -7.30 -14.00 12.09
CA ILE A 132 -7.87 -12.80 12.72
C ILE A 132 -9.39 -12.90 12.82
N MET A 133 -10.06 -13.37 11.77
CA MET A 133 -11.52 -13.53 11.79
C MET A 133 -11.99 -14.57 12.82
N ASN A 134 -11.26 -15.68 12.99
CA ASN A 134 -11.58 -16.67 14.02
C ASN A 134 -11.35 -16.12 15.42
N PHE A 135 -10.28 -15.37 15.63
CA PHE A 135 -10.04 -14.67 16.90
C PHE A 135 -11.20 -13.73 17.25
N LEU A 136 -11.60 -12.85 16.31
CA LEU A 136 -12.71 -11.92 16.52
C LEU A 136 -14.03 -12.62 16.87
N LYS A 137 -14.33 -13.75 16.22
CA LYS A 137 -15.57 -14.52 16.52
C LYS A 137 -15.59 -15.18 17.89
N ASN A 138 -14.42 -15.46 18.46
CA ASN A 138 -14.32 -16.12 19.75
C ASN A 138 -14.20 -15.14 20.93
N GLU A 139 -13.75 -13.92 20.70
CA GLU A 139 -13.52 -12.91 21.73
C GLU A 139 -14.65 -11.87 21.82
N PHE A 140 -15.45 -11.76 20.77
CA PHE A 140 -16.57 -10.82 20.66
C PHE A 140 -17.85 -11.50 20.14
#